data_99421c0cbe8783907fab0dd29c358778
#
_entry.id   99421c0cbe8783907fab0dd29c358778
#
_cell.length_a   1.000
_cell.length_b   1.000
_cell.length_c   1.000
_cell.angle_alpha   90.00
_cell.angle_beta   90.00
_cell.angle_gamma   90.00
#
_symmetry.space_group_name_H-M   'P 1'
#
loop_
_entity.id
_entity.type
_entity.pdbx_description
1 polymer ?
#
loop_
_entity_poly.entity_id
_entity_poly.type
_entity_poly.pdbx_seq_one_letter_code
_entity_poly.pdbx_strand_id
1 'polypeptide(L)'
;MDRTRRLRQTAVMRSMVRENHVRTEELIYPLFVMEGENIVQPVESMPGICQYSVDRMNEELDRVKALQIPAILIFGIPEHKDEVGSGAYDEHGIVQTAIRRIKKDYPDLLVIADVCLCEYTSHGHCGLIRDGIILNDETLPLLAQTAVSYARAGADIIAPSDMMDKRVGAIRQALDAAGFTYTCLLYTSPSPRDRSV
;
A
#
# COMPACT_ATOMS: atom_id res chain seq x y z
N MET A 1 -4.39 -51.72 -9.65
CA MET A 1 -4.11 -50.60 -10.61
C MET A 1 -4.55 -49.30 -9.99
N ASP A 2 -3.60 -48.47 -9.59
CA ASP A 2 -3.88 -47.17 -8.97
C ASP A 2 -4.34 -46.16 -10.01
N ARG A 3 -5.52 -45.60 -9.79
CA ARG A 3 -6.11 -44.60 -10.68
C ARG A 3 -6.23 -43.24 -9.92
N THR A 4 -5.16 -42.55 -9.76
CA THR A 4 -5.05 -41.26 -9.04
C THR A 4 -5.94 -40.18 -9.63
N ARG A 5 -6.31 -40.27 -10.91
CA ARG A 5 -7.20 -39.29 -11.56
C ARG A 5 -8.68 -39.40 -11.18
N ARG A 6 -9.08 -40.40 -10.38
CA ARG A 6 -10.50 -40.51 -9.95
C ARG A 6 -11.03 -39.27 -9.25
N LEU A 7 -10.19 -38.62 -8.45
CA LEU A 7 -10.53 -37.38 -7.76
C LEU A 7 -10.62 -36.13 -8.66
N ARG A 8 -10.34 -36.28 -9.95
CA ARG A 8 -10.34 -35.15 -10.92
C ARG A 8 -11.45 -35.24 -11.97
N GLN A 9 -12.36 -36.22 -11.86
CA GLN A 9 -13.37 -36.50 -12.89
C GLN A 9 -14.42 -35.39 -13.03
N THR A 10 -14.88 -34.81 -11.94
CA THR A 10 -15.90 -33.77 -11.95
C THR A 10 -15.39 -32.46 -11.34
N ALA A 11 -16.06 -31.35 -11.67
CA ALA A 11 -15.74 -30.06 -11.08
C ALA A 11 -15.96 -30.06 -9.57
N VAL A 12 -17.04 -30.69 -9.11
CA VAL A 12 -17.37 -30.81 -7.67
C VAL A 12 -16.28 -31.57 -6.94
N MET A 13 -15.86 -32.73 -7.49
CA MET A 13 -14.80 -33.52 -6.87
C MET A 13 -13.48 -32.76 -6.81
N ARG A 14 -13.11 -32.03 -7.87
CA ARG A 14 -11.91 -31.18 -7.87
C ARG A 14 -11.99 -30.06 -6.84
N SER A 15 -13.16 -29.46 -6.64
CA SER A 15 -13.33 -28.40 -5.63
C SER A 15 -13.18 -28.94 -4.21
N MET A 16 -13.66 -30.16 -3.94
CA MET A 16 -13.55 -30.80 -2.62
C MET A 16 -12.11 -31.16 -2.22
N VAL A 17 -11.26 -31.50 -3.21
CA VAL A 17 -9.87 -31.90 -2.97
C VAL A 17 -8.85 -30.81 -3.32
N ARG A 18 -9.32 -29.57 -3.51
CA ARG A 18 -8.46 -28.42 -3.80
C ARG A 18 -7.64 -28.08 -2.56
N GLU A 19 -6.32 -28.01 -2.71
CA GLU A 19 -5.38 -27.67 -1.64
C GLU A 19 -5.27 -26.14 -1.44
N ASN A 20 -5.39 -25.38 -2.53
CA ASN A 20 -5.28 -23.93 -2.49
C ASN A 20 -6.64 -23.28 -2.82
N HIS A 21 -7.03 -22.33 -1.99
CA HIS A 21 -8.21 -21.51 -2.18
C HIS A 21 -7.78 -20.04 -2.22
N VAL A 22 -8.39 -19.26 -3.10
CA VAL A 22 -8.31 -17.81 -3.06
C VAL A 22 -9.70 -17.30 -2.72
N ARG A 23 -9.80 -16.56 -1.62
CA ARG A 23 -11.06 -15.99 -1.14
C ARG A 23 -11.01 -14.48 -1.24
N THR A 24 -12.16 -13.84 -1.34
CA THR A 24 -12.24 -12.39 -1.44
C THR A 24 -11.65 -11.71 -0.21
N GLU A 25 -11.80 -12.32 0.97
CA GLU A 25 -11.27 -11.81 2.25
C GLU A 25 -9.73 -11.81 2.31
N GLU A 26 -9.06 -12.46 1.37
CA GLU A 26 -7.60 -12.51 1.26
C GLU A 26 -7.05 -11.47 0.27
N LEU A 27 -7.93 -10.70 -0.39
CA LEU A 27 -7.53 -9.75 -1.42
C LEU A 27 -7.30 -8.35 -0.82
N ILE A 28 -6.29 -7.67 -1.35
CA ILE A 28 -6.01 -6.26 -1.11
C ILE A 28 -6.06 -5.54 -2.45
N TYR A 29 -6.89 -4.51 -2.56
CA TYR A 29 -7.04 -3.75 -3.79
C TYR A 29 -6.06 -2.57 -3.85
N PRO A 30 -5.21 -2.45 -4.89
CA PRO A 30 -4.32 -1.30 -5.05
C PRO A 30 -5.13 -0.09 -5.52
N LEU A 31 -4.99 1.04 -4.81
CA LEU A 31 -5.64 2.31 -5.14
C LEU A 31 -4.59 3.39 -5.36
N PHE A 32 -4.60 4.00 -6.54
CA PHE A 32 -3.73 5.11 -6.89
C PHE A 32 -4.48 6.42 -6.73
N VAL A 33 -3.99 7.29 -5.86
CA VAL A 33 -4.57 8.62 -5.60
C VAL A 33 -3.64 9.72 -6.08
N MET A 34 -4.20 10.72 -6.75
CA MET A 34 -3.43 11.83 -7.30
C MET A 34 -4.03 13.18 -6.93
N GLU A 35 -3.21 14.21 -6.93
CA GLU A 35 -3.65 15.59 -6.73
C GLU A 35 -4.49 16.07 -7.90
N GLY A 36 -5.37 17.04 -7.62
CA GLY A 36 -6.29 17.62 -8.58
C GLY A 36 -7.76 17.35 -8.26
N GLU A 37 -8.65 17.73 -9.15
CA GLU A 37 -10.10 17.60 -9.03
C GLU A 37 -10.68 16.95 -10.28
N ASN A 38 -11.70 16.13 -10.10
CA ASN A 38 -12.48 15.47 -11.16
C ASN A 38 -11.62 14.63 -12.13
N ILE A 39 -10.57 13.96 -11.63
CA ILE A 39 -9.65 13.16 -12.43
C ILE A 39 -9.92 11.68 -12.26
N VAL A 40 -10.04 10.98 -13.40
CA VAL A 40 -9.99 9.52 -13.53
C VAL A 40 -9.09 9.23 -14.72
N GLN A 41 -7.85 8.84 -14.45
CA GLN A 41 -6.84 8.65 -15.48
C GLN A 41 -6.44 7.18 -15.57
N PRO A 42 -6.71 6.49 -16.69
CA PRO A 42 -6.28 5.11 -16.89
C PRO A 42 -4.76 4.95 -16.84
N VAL A 43 -4.28 3.86 -16.23
CA VAL A 43 -2.88 3.48 -16.24
C VAL A 43 -2.63 2.59 -17.45
N GLU A 44 -1.93 3.08 -18.47
CA GLU A 44 -1.74 2.39 -19.75
C GLU A 44 -1.14 0.99 -19.60
N SER A 45 -0.18 0.81 -18.69
CA SER A 45 0.49 -0.47 -18.41
C SER A 45 -0.35 -1.45 -17.59
N MET A 46 -1.48 -0.99 -17.00
CA MET A 46 -2.34 -1.78 -16.12
C MET A 46 -3.81 -1.69 -16.56
N PRO A 47 -4.24 -2.46 -17.55
CA PRO A 47 -5.60 -2.39 -18.10
C PRO A 47 -6.67 -2.55 -17.01
N GLY A 48 -7.60 -1.58 -16.94
CA GLY A 48 -8.69 -1.56 -15.95
C GLY A 48 -8.35 -0.87 -14.63
N ILE A 49 -7.10 -0.44 -14.44
CA ILE A 49 -6.67 0.33 -13.26
C ILE A 49 -6.58 1.81 -13.65
N CYS A 50 -7.05 2.67 -12.76
CA CYS A 50 -7.00 4.12 -12.92
C CYS A 50 -6.34 4.79 -11.71
N GLN A 51 -5.83 6.00 -11.95
CA GLN A 51 -5.46 6.96 -10.92
C GLN A 51 -6.66 7.89 -10.69
N TYR A 52 -6.94 8.22 -9.43
CA TYR A 52 -8.12 8.99 -9.06
C TYR A 52 -7.74 10.22 -8.24
N SER A 53 -8.37 11.36 -8.53
CA SER A 53 -8.41 12.44 -7.54
C SER A 53 -9.30 12.04 -6.35
N VAL A 54 -9.09 12.65 -5.20
CA VAL A 54 -9.80 12.29 -3.94
C VAL A 54 -11.31 12.37 -4.07
N ASP A 55 -11.83 13.30 -4.86
CA ASP A 55 -13.26 13.47 -5.12
C ASP A 55 -13.86 12.38 -6.01
N ARG A 56 -13.04 11.68 -6.81
CA ARG A 56 -13.50 10.66 -7.77
C ARG A 56 -13.22 9.22 -7.33
N MET A 57 -12.38 8.99 -6.32
CA MET A 57 -12.04 7.62 -5.88
C MET A 57 -13.22 6.83 -5.33
N ASN A 58 -14.29 7.49 -4.89
CA ASN A 58 -15.46 6.81 -4.32
C ASN A 58 -16.13 5.87 -5.33
N GLU A 59 -16.12 6.18 -6.62
CA GLU A 59 -16.68 5.31 -7.65
C GLU A 59 -16.01 3.93 -7.67
N GLU A 60 -14.69 3.91 -7.48
CA GLU A 60 -13.94 2.65 -7.42
C GLU A 60 -14.08 1.97 -6.05
N LEU A 61 -14.11 2.74 -4.97
CA LEU A 61 -14.32 2.18 -3.63
C LEU A 61 -15.69 1.53 -3.46
N ASP A 62 -16.72 2.05 -4.10
CA ASP A 62 -18.05 1.42 -4.14
C ASP A 62 -18.00 0.06 -4.86
N ARG A 63 -17.21 -0.07 -5.92
CA ARG A 63 -16.97 -1.35 -6.61
C ARG A 63 -16.20 -2.33 -5.72
N VAL A 64 -15.15 -1.87 -5.04
CA VAL A 64 -14.35 -2.66 -4.08
C VAL A 64 -15.26 -3.20 -2.98
N LYS A 65 -16.11 -2.35 -2.41
CA LYS A 65 -17.10 -2.73 -1.38
C LYS A 65 -18.14 -3.71 -1.91
N ALA A 66 -18.66 -3.49 -3.12
CA ALA A 66 -19.63 -4.41 -3.74
C ALA A 66 -19.04 -5.81 -3.99
N LEU A 67 -17.73 -5.89 -4.27
CA LEU A 67 -17.00 -7.14 -4.40
C LEU A 67 -16.59 -7.77 -3.07
N GLN A 68 -16.90 -7.11 -1.94
CA GLN A 68 -16.55 -7.54 -0.59
C GLN A 68 -15.04 -7.70 -0.36
N ILE A 69 -14.21 -6.91 -1.06
CA ILE A 69 -12.78 -6.84 -0.82
C ILE A 69 -12.55 -6.03 0.46
N PRO A 70 -11.88 -6.58 1.50
CA PRO A 70 -11.85 -5.97 2.82
C PRO A 70 -10.82 -4.85 2.97
N ALA A 71 -9.83 -4.79 2.10
CA ALA A 71 -8.68 -3.91 2.26
C ALA A 71 -8.24 -3.25 0.95
N ILE A 72 -7.70 -2.05 1.08
CA ILE A 72 -7.03 -1.33 -0.01
C ILE A 72 -5.59 -1.02 0.37
N LEU A 73 -4.71 -0.96 -0.64
CA LEU A 73 -3.34 -0.47 -0.51
C LEU A 73 -3.22 0.83 -1.31
N ILE A 74 -2.94 1.94 -0.63
CA ILE A 74 -2.92 3.28 -1.24
C ILE A 74 -1.51 3.64 -1.67
N PHE A 75 -1.41 4.14 -2.91
CA PHE A 75 -0.22 4.76 -3.50
C PHE A 75 -0.53 6.21 -3.86
N GLY A 76 0.36 7.13 -3.47
CA GLY A 76 0.20 8.56 -3.76
C GLY A 76 0.94 8.98 -5.01
N ILE A 77 0.32 9.85 -5.80
CA ILE A 77 0.93 10.47 -6.99
C ILE A 77 0.88 11.98 -6.79
N PRO A 78 1.94 12.59 -6.21
CA PRO A 78 1.99 14.02 -5.99
C PRO A 78 2.21 14.76 -7.31
N GLU A 79 1.72 15.99 -7.41
CA GLU A 79 1.98 16.89 -8.53
C GLU A 79 3.42 17.41 -8.49
N HIS A 80 3.92 17.70 -7.28
CA HIS A 80 5.25 18.21 -7.07
C HIS A 80 6.15 17.19 -6.37
N LYS A 81 7.37 17.06 -6.90
CA LYS A 81 8.42 16.21 -6.35
C LYS A 81 9.66 17.02 -6.04
N ASP A 82 10.32 16.70 -4.95
CA ASP A 82 11.59 17.34 -4.56
C ASP A 82 12.68 16.30 -4.24
N GLU A 83 13.87 16.75 -3.89
CA GLU A 83 15.01 15.86 -3.62
C GLU A 83 14.85 15.04 -2.32
N VAL A 84 13.97 15.49 -1.40
CA VAL A 84 13.78 14.87 -0.09
C VAL A 84 12.44 14.16 0.04
N GLY A 85 11.58 14.23 -0.99
CA GLY A 85 10.27 13.59 -0.99
C GLY A 85 9.32 14.19 0.06
N SER A 86 9.36 15.52 0.24
CA SER A 86 8.64 16.19 1.34
C SER A 86 7.13 15.98 1.31
N GLY A 87 6.54 15.79 0.14
CA GLY A 87 5.12 15.47 -0.02
C GLY A 87 4.69 14.16 0.66
N ALA A 88 5.62 13.22 0.92
CA ALA A 88 5.30 11.96 1.57
C ALA A 88 4.86 12.12 3.02
N TYR A 89 5.45 13.07 3.75
CA TYR A 89 5.19 13.31 5.17
C TYR A 89 4.44 14.61 5.46
N ASP A 90 3.95 15.28 4.43
CA ASP A 90 3.07 16.44 4.60
C ASP A 90 1.73 16.00 5.21
N GLU A 91 1.29 16.67 6.28
CA GLU A 91 -0.01 16.38 6.91
C GLU A 91 -1.21 16.61 5.98
N HIS A 92 -1.05 17.44 4.96
CA HIS A 92 -2.04 17.73 3.92
C HIS A 92 -1.73 17.03 2.59
N GLY A 93 -0.75 16.14 2.58
CA GLY A 93 -0.37 15.37 1.40
C GLY A 93 -1.52 14.56 0.83
N ILE A 94 -1.37 14.13 -0.42
CA ILE A 94 -2.43 13.45 -1.17
C ILE A 94 -2.88 12.16 -0.49
N VAL A 95 -1.96 11.34 0.05
CA VAL A 95 -2.29 10.08 0.73
C VAL A 95 -3.00 10.35 2.04
N GLN A 96 -2.51 11.29 2.87
CA GLN A 96 -3.14 11.67 4.13
C GLN A 96 -4.57 12.19 3.93
N THR A 97 -4.78 12.99 2.88
CA THR A 97 -6.09 13.52 2.51
C THR A 97 -7.03 12.39 2.05
N ALA A 98 -6.54 11.48 1.22
CA ALA A 98 -7.30 10.31 0.78
C ALA A 98 -7.68 9.39 1.94
N ILE A 99 -6.73 9.08 2.85
CA ILE A 99 -6.99 8.23 4.03
C ILE A 99 -8.12 8.83 4.87
N ARG A 100 -8.05 10.12 5.22
CA ARG A 100 -9.10 10.79 6.02
C ARG A 100 -10.46 10.69 5.35
N ARG A 101 -10.51 10.89 4.04
CA ARG A 101 -11.76 10.79 3.27
C ARG A 101 -12.29 9.36 3.27
N ILE A 102 -11.43 8.36 3.04
CA ILE A 102 -11.83 6.94 3.03
C ILE A 102 -12.34 6.51 4.39
N LYS A 103 -11.62 6.82 5.47
CA LYS A 103 -12.05 6.45 6.83
C LYS A 103 -13.35 7.12 7.24
N LYS A 104 -13.67 8.28 6.68
CA LYS A 104 -14.96 8.94 6.89
C LYS A 104 -16.10 8.25 6.13
N ASP A 105 -15.90 7.92 4.84
CA ASP A 105 -16.96 7.44 3.95
C ASP A 105 -17.08 5.89 4.00
N TYR A 106 -15.98 5.18 4.32
CA TYR A 106 -15.86 3.71 4.36
C TYR A 106 -15.18 3.24 5.65
N PRO A 107 -15.77 3.43 6.85
CA PRO A 107 -15.12 3.16 8.14
C PRO A 107 -14.71 1.70 8.33
N ASP A 108 -15.41 0.76 7.68
CA ASP A 108 -15.16 -0.68 7.78
C ASP A 108 -14.07 -1.18 6.82
N LEU A 109 -13.60 -0.33 5.89
CA LEU A 109 -12.56 -0.69 4.93
C LEU A 109 -11.19 -0.55 5.60
N LEU A 110 -10.37 -1.61 5.55
CA LEU A 110 -8.99 -1.55 6.01
C LEU A 110 -8.15 -0.74 5.02
N VAL A 111 -7.46 0.28 5.55
CA VAL A 111 -6.61 1.16 4.78
C VAL A 111 -5.16 0.83 5.08
N ILE A 112 -4.46 0.31 4.07
CA ILE A 112 -3.02 0.04 4.09
C ILE A 112 -2.35 1.17 3.32
N ALA A 113 -1.35 1.81 3.91
CA ALA A 113 -0.60 2.89 3.25
C ALA A 113 0.82 2.44 2.92
N ASP A 114 1.18 2.55 1.65
CA ASP A 114 2.54 2.30 1.18
C ASP A 114 3.49 3.37 1.72
N VAL A 115 4.64 2.96 2.24
CA VAL A 115 5.69 3.88 2.70
C VAL A 115 6.94 3.68 1.88
N CYS A 116 7.10 4.58 0.90
CA CYS A 116 8.29 4.73 0.09
C CYS A 116 8.44 6.20 -0.28
N LEU A 117 9.65 6.65 -0.59
CA LEU A 117 9.89 8.02 -1.06
C LEU A 117 9.95 8.11 -2.60
N CYS A 118 10.01 6.99 -3.33
CA CYS A 118 10.22 7.01 -4.79
C CYS A 118 9.09 7.73 -5.57
N GLU A 119 7.86 7.74 -5.03
CA GLU A 119 6.74 8.48 -5.63
C GLU A 119 6.89 9.98 -5.46
N TYR A 120 7.63 10.44 -4.45
CA TYR A 120 7.73 11.84 -4.01
C TYR A 120 9.08 12.49 -4.32
N THR A 121 10.12 11.68 -4.59
CA THR A 121 11.44 12.22 -4.93
C THR A 121 11.55 12.56 -6.41
N SER A 122 12.21 13.69 -6.72
CA SER A 122 12.43 14.15 -8.10
C SER A 122 13.29 13.18 -8.92
N HIS A 123 14.18 12.45 -8.26
CA HIS A 123 15.05 11.43 -8.88
C HIS A 123 14.40 10.02 -8.90
N GLY A 124 13.22 9.82 -8.30
CA GLY A 124 12.49 8.56 -8.33
C GLY A 124 13.09 7.43 -7.48
N HIS A 125 14.03 7.72 -6.57
CA HIS A 125 14.64 6.73 -5.69
C HIS A 125 13.95 6.65 -4.32
N CYS A 126 14.01 5.47 -3.68
CA CYS A 126 13.37 5.21 -2.39
C CYS A 126 14.03 5.92 -1.20
N GLY A 127 15.19 6.55 -1.37
CA GLY A 127 15.92 7.22 -0.31
C GLY A 127 16.65 8.45 -0.80
N LEU A 128 17.17 9.23 0.13
CA LEU A 128 18.00 10.39 -0.16
C LEU A 128 19.26 10.00 -0.93
N ILE A 129 19.69 10.84 -1.88
CA ILE A 129 20.87 10.64 -2.67
C ILE A 129 21.83 11.82 -2.47
N ARG A 130 23.12 11.52 -2.25
CA ARG A 130 24.20 12.49 -2.27
C ARG A 130 25.39 11.90 -3.03
N ASP A 131 25.90 12.62 -4.03
CA ASP A 131 27.05 12.19 -4.85
C ASP A 131 26.86 10.78 -5.47
N GLY A 132 25.62 10.45 -5.86
CA GLY A 132 25.24 9.15 -6.42
C GLY A 132 25.14 8.01 -5.42
N ILE A 133 25.27 8.30 -4.11
CA ILE A 133 25.19 7.32 -3.02
C ILE A 133 23.84 7.49 -2.29
N ILE A 134 23.17 6.36 -2.02
CA ILE A 134 21.95 6.32 -1.22
C ILE A 134 22.31 6.46 0.25
N LEU A 135 21.68 7.43 0.92
CA LEU A 135 21.90 7.74 2.33
C LEU A 135 20.92 6.97 3.20
N ASN A 136 21.24 5.73 3.53
CA ASN A 136 20.36 4.83 4.29
C ASN A 136 19.89 5.45 5.59
N ASP A 137 20.82 5.81 6.46
CA ASP A 137 20.50 6.24 7.84
C ASP A 137 19.81 7.61 7.88
N GLU A 138 20.13 8.49 6.93
CA GLU A 138 19.49 9.81 6.79
C GLU A 138 18.06 9.70 6.24
N THR A 139 17.73 8.60 5.52
CA THR A 139 16.40 8.34 4.98
C THR A 139 15.43 7.79 6.04
N LEU A 140 15.92 7.02 7.02
CA LEU A 140 15.08 6.37 8.04
C LEU A 140 14.15 7.33 8.79
N PRO A 141 14.59 8.52 9.23
CA PRO A 141 13.69 9.48 9.87
C PRO A 141 12.55 9.95 8.98
N LEU A 142 12.76 10.10 7.67
CA LEU A 142 11.72 10.53 6.73
C LEU A 142 10.68 9.44 6.52
N LEU A 143 11.10 8.18 6.37
CA LEU A 143 10.18 7.03 6.31
C LEU A 143 9.36 6.89 7.59
N ALA A 144 9.99 7.08 8.73
CA ALA A 144 9.32 7.06 10.04
C ALA A 144 8.29 8.19 10.17
N GLN A 145 8.63 9.40 9.73
CA GLN A 145 7.73 10.55 9.72
C GLN A 145 6.54 10.33 8.78
N THR A 146 6.79 9.79 7.59
CA THR A 146 5.74 9.40 6.63
C THR A 146 4.76 8.42 7.26
N ALA A 147 5.26 7.34 7.88
CA ALA A 147 4.44 6.33 8.55
C ALA A 147 3.56 6.93 9.65
N VAL A 148 4.13 7.80 10.50
CA VAL A 148 3.39 8.49 11.57
C VAL A 148 2.32 9.42 10.99
N SER A 149 2.60 10.13 9.90
CA SER A 149 1.62 11.01 9.25
C SER A 149 0.43 10.24 8.71
N TYR A 150 0.67 9.06 8.10
CA TYR A 150 -0.38 8.18 7.62
C TYR A 150 -1.22 7.58 8.76
N ALA A 151 -0.58 7.16 9.86
CA ALA A 151 -1.28 6.68 11.04
C ALA A 151 -2.17 7.77 11.66
N ARG A 152 -1.70 9.03 11.72
CA ARG A 152 -2.52 10.19 12.14
C ARG A 152 -3.70 10.44 11.23
N ALA A 153 -3.54 10.21 9.92
CA ALA A 153 -4.63 10.33 8.97
C ALA A 153 -5.69 9.23 9.11
N GLY A 154 -5.35 8.11 9.78
CA GLY A 154 -6.25 7.00 10.07
C GLY A 154 -5.91 5.70 9.34
N ALA A 155 -4.71 5.54 8.79
CA ALA A 155 -4.27 4.27 8.23
C ALA A 155 -4.27 3.17 9.29
N ASP A 156 -4.82 2.01 8.95
CA ASP A 156 -4.87 0.84 9.83
C ASP A 156 -3.55 0.05 9.80
N ILE A 157 -2.91 0.02 8.63
CA ILE A 157 -1.68 -0.73 8.38
C ILE A 157 -0.69 0.14 7.62
N ILE A 158 0.56 0.11 8.04
CA ILE A 158 1.70 0.72 7.35
C ILE A 158 2.49 -0.36 6.62
N ALA A 159 2.77 -0.16 5.33
CA ALA A 159 3.43 -1.14 4.47
C ALA A 159 4.70 -0.55 3.83
N PRO A 160 5.87 -0.65 4.49
CA PRO A 160 7.10 -0.12 3.93
C PRO A 160 7.58 -0.96 2.72
N SER A 161 7.61 -0.35 1.55
CA SER A 161 8.05 -0.97 0.30
C SER A 161 9.44 -0.49 -0.16
N ASP A 162 10.02 0.45 0.58
CA ASP A 162 11.37 0.96 0.33
C ASP A 162 12.45 -0.12 0.57
N MET A 163 13.72 0.24 0.33
CA MET A 163 14.85 -0.68 0.41
C MET A 163 15.85 -0.35 1.53
N MET A 164 15.50 0.55 2.49
CA MET A 164 16.43 0.96 3.53
C MET A 164 16.62 -0.12 4.59
N ASP A 165 17.84 -0.36 5.01
CA ASP A 165 18.16 -1.23 6.12
C ASP A 165 17.59 -0.67 7.42
N LYS A 166 17.04 -1.56 8.29
CA LYS A 166 16.47 -1.23 9.59
C LYS A 166 15.19 -0.36 9.57
N ARG A 167 14.61 -0.08 8.40
CA ARG A 167 13.39 0.75 8.27
C ARG A 167 12.22 0.26 9.11
N VAL A 168 12.01 -1.05 9.19
CA VAL A 168 10.91 -1.64 9.99
C VAL A 168 11.06 -1.26 11.46
N GLY A 169 12.27 -1.37 12.02
CA GLY A 169 12.53 -0.98 13.40
C GLY A 169 12.35 0.53 13.63
N ALA A 170 12.85 1.36 12.72
CA ALA A 170 12.71 2.82 12.81
C ALA A 170 11.23 3.25 12.75
N ILE A 171 10.46 2.71 11.82
CA ILE A 171 9.03 3.00 11.67
C ILE A 171 8.27 2.53 12.92
N ARG A 172 8.51 1.31 13.42
CA ARG A 172 7.81 0.79 14.62
C ARG A 172 8.07 1.66 15.85
N GLN A 173 9.33 2.03 16.08
CA GLN A 173 9.69 2.91 17.19
C GLN A 173 9.00 4.28 17.10
N ALA A 174 8.94 4.87 15.90
CA ALA A 174 8.28 6.16 15.71
C ALA A 174 6.76 6.09 15.90
N LEU A 175 6.11 5.04 15.40
CA LEU A 175 4.68 4.81 15.62
C LEU A 175 4.35 4.64 17.10
N ASP A 176 5.13 3.84 17.84
CA ASP A 176 4.94 3.61 19.27
C ASP A 176 5.18 4.90 20.07
N ALA A 177 6.24 5.65 19.77
CA ALA A 177 6.52 6.93 20.41
C ALA A 177 5.43 7.99 20.16
N ALA A 178 4.76 7.92 18.99
CA ALA A 178 3.64 8.79 18.65
C ALA A 178 2.28 8.30 19.20
N GLY A 179 2.23 7.17 19.92
CA GLY A 179 1.02 6.60 20.51
C GLY A 179 0.24 5.65 19.60
N PHE A 180 0.75 5.35 18.41
CA PHE A 180 0.11 4.43 17.44
C PHE A 180 0.53 2.98 17.64
N THR A 181 0.46 2.49 18.88
CA THR A 181 0.88 1.12 19.26
C THR A 181 0.03 0.02 18.64
N TYR A 182 -1.21 0.33 18.23
CA TYR A 182 -2.12 -0.62 17.58
C TYR A 182 -2.10 -0.55 16.05
N THR A 183 -1.43 0.45 15.45
CA THR A 183 -1.25 0.48 13.99
C THR A 183 -0.37 -0.69 13.56
N CYS A 184 -0.89 -1.54 12.70
CA CYS A 184 -0.16 -2.69 12.18
C CYS A 184 0.98 -2.23 11.28
N LEU A 185 2.08 -2.97 11.29
CA LEU A 185 3.22 -2.79 10.39
C LEU A 185 3.40 -4.07 9.58
N LEU A 186 3.16 -3.96 8.28
CA LEU A 186 3.35 -5.07 7.34
C LEU A 186 4.85 -5.17 7.00
N TYR A 187 5.54 -6.13 7.57
CA TYR A 187 7.00 -6.29 7.41
C TYR A 187 7.42 -7.63 6.82
N THR A 188 6.47 -8.54 6.62
CA THR A 188 6.71 -9.81 5.93
C THR A 188 5.61 -10.03 4.90
N SER A 189 6.02 -10.36 3.69
CA SER A 189 5.12 -10.92 2.69
C SER A 189 5.82 -12.11 2.05
N PRO A 190 5.11 -13.22 1.76
CA PRO A 190 5.70 -14.37 1.09
C PRO A 190 6.24 -13.93 -0.28
N SER A 191 7.55 -14.02 -0.47
CA SER A 191 8.21 -13.70 -1.73
C SER A 191 9.06 -14.88 -2.18
N PRO A 192 9.11 -15.20 -3.49
CA PRO A 192 10.04 -16.19 -4.00
C PRO A 192 11.52 -15.88 -3.68
N ARG A 193 11.85 -14.60 -3.45
CA ARG A 193 13.20 -14.17 -3.04
C ARG A 193 13.54 -14.56 -1.61
N ASP A 194 12.55 -14.67 -0.72
CA ASP A 194 12.77 -15.04 0.69
C ASP A 194 13.13 -16.52 0.86
N ARG A 195 13.05 -17.32 -0.21
CA ARG A 195 13.43 -18.74 -0.23
C ARG A 195 14.88 -18.99 -0.66
N SER A 196 15.64 -17.94 -0.94
CA SER A 196 17.01 -18.02 -1.44
C SER A 196 18.07 -17.86 -0.35
N VAL A 197 17.78 -18.31 0.87
CA VAL A 197 18.74 -18.40 1.97
C VAL A 197 18.99 -19.85 2.31
#